data_1b8575b0eac64c44e6a4915ec9b53bcf
#
_entry.id   1b8575b0eac64c44e6a4915ec9b53bcf
#
_cell.length_a   1.000
_cell.length_b   1.000
_cell.length_c   1.000
_cell.angle_alpha   90.00
_cell.angle_beta   90.00
_cell.angle_gamma   90.00
#
_symmetry.space_group_name_H-M   'P 1'
#
loop_
_entity.id
_entity.type
_entity.pdbx_description
1 polymer ?
#
loop_
_entity_poly.entity_id
_entity_poly.type
_entity_poly.pdbx_seq_one_letter_code
_entity_poly.pdbx_strand_id
1 'polypeptide(L)'
;AFQSYNLMNVKNIKWVGLENFSKLFAHNTSNTFYSTMLNTVKWVGISLFVQFTVGFAMALLLKKKFKGSSLYQGLIFFPWAVSGFIIGIMWRWMFNGTSGVINDLLMRIHLISQPVGWLASKNTALYSCIIANV
;
A
#
# COMPACT_ATOMS: atom_id res chain seq x y z
N ALA A 1 0.22 25.07 7.36
CA ALA A 1 1.49 24.68 7.96
C ALA A 1 2.06 25.76 8.86
N PHE A 2 2.00 27.06 8.49
CA PHE A 2 2.56 28.20 9.23
C PHE A 2 1.58 28.87 10.19
N GLN A 3 0.36 28.37 10.29
CA GLN A 3 -0.70 28.89 11.13
C GLN A 3 -1.17 27.83 12.12
N SER A 4 -1.56 28.26 13.31
CA SER A 4 -2.27 27.45 14.29
C SER A 4 -3.71 27.94 14.38
N TYR A 5 -4.66 27.04 14.27
CA TYR A 5 -6.08 27.33 14.49
C TYR A 5 -6.74 26.19 15.27
N ASN A 6 -7.74 26.54 16.05
CA ASN A 6 -8.54 25.56 16.77
C ASN A 6 -9.84 25.32 16.01
N LEU A 7 -10.17 24.06 15.72
CA LEU A 7 -11.40 23.69 15.02
C LEU A 7 -12.67 24.12 15.75
N MET A 8 -12.61 24.25 17.07
CA MET A 8 -13.73 24.77 17.90
C MET A 8 -13.84 26.30 17.90
N ASN A 9 -12.78 27.01 17.49
CA ASN A 9 -12.77 28.47 17.45
C ASN A 9 -11.98 28.96 16.22
N VAL A 10 -12.62 28.92 15.06
CA VAL A 10 -12.04 29.25 13.76
C VAL A 10 -11.62 30.72 13.63
N LYS A 11 -12.12 31.61 14.52
CA LYS A 11 -11.76 33.04 14.51
C LYS A 11 -10.38 33.33 15.11
N ASN A 12 -9.79 32.38 15.84
CA ASN A 12 -8.50 32.59 16.51
C ASN A 12 -7.35 31.96 15.72
N ILE A 13 -7.07 32.51 14.55
CA ILE A 13 -5.96 32.07 13.70
C ILE A 13 -4.71 32.83 14.14
N LYS A 14 -3.67 32.09 14.57
CA LYS A 14 -2.36 32.67 14.93
C LYS A 14 -1.31 32.22 13.93
N TRP A 15 -0.48 33.17 13.52
CA TRP A 15 0.73 32.88 12.75
C TRP A 15 1.81 32.36 13.70
N VAL A 16 2.27 31.13 13.51
CA VAL A 16 3.24 30.44 14.38
C VAL A 16 4.57 30.14 13.68
N GLY A 17 4.76 30.63 12.47
CA GLY A 17 5.99 30.41 11.69
C GLY A 17 6.33 28.92 11.58
N LEU A 18 7.53 28.54 12.00
CA LEU A 18 8.07 27.17 11.92
C LEU A 18 7.76 26.31 13.16
N GLU A 19 7.01 26.79 14.14
CA GLU A 19 6.73 26.05 15.39
C GLU A 19 6.07 24.68 15.14
N ASN A 20 5.17 24.60 14.14
CA ASN A 20 4.55 23.32 13.78
C ASN A 20 5.57 22.30 13.24
N PHE A 21 6.57 22.77 12.52
CA PHE A 21 7.67 21.90 12.03
C PHE A 21 8.59 21.49 13.18
N SER A 22 8.90 22.41 14.10
CA SER A 22 9.66 22.08 15.29
C SER A 22 8.96 21.01 16.12
N LYS A 23 7.64 21.11 16.32
CA LYS A 23 6.84 20.09 17.00
C LYS A 23 6.82 18.74 16.25
N LEU A 24 6.85 18.78 14.92
CA LEU A 24 6.88 17.57 14.10
C LEU A 24 8.20 16.81 14.26
N PHE A 25 9.32 17.52 14.32
CA PHE A 25 10.66 16.95 14.47
C PHE A 25 11.05 16.69 15.93
N ALA A 26 10.34 17.25 16.90
CA ALA A 26 10.58 16.99 18.30
C ALA A 26 10.33 15.49 18.60
N HIS A 27 11.34 14.81 19.15
CA HIS A 27 11.31 13.39 19.47
C HIS A 27 10.55 13.14 20.78
N ASN A 28 9.23 13.36 20.76
CA ASN A 28 8.35 13.03 21.89
C ASN A 28 7.74 11.64 21.69
N THR A 29 7.48 10.94 22.77
CA THR A 29 6.91 9.57 22.81
C THR A 29 5.59 9.42 22.05
N SER A 30 4.85 10.50 21.85
CA SER A 30 3.61 10.55 21.06
C SER A 30 3.82 10.91 19.58
N ASN A 31 5.05 11.20 19.17
CA ASN A 31 5.34 11.65 17.80
C ASN A 31 5.51 10.45 16.85
N THR A 32 4.48 10.19 16.05
CA THR A 32 4.45 9.13 15.05
C THR A 32 5.17 9.50 13.74
N PHE A 33 5.73 10.72 13.64
CA PHE A 33 6.32 11.24 12.40
C PHE A 33 7.42 10.32 11.86
N TYR A 34 8.40 9.95 12.69
CA TYR A 34 9.51 9.10 12.27
C TYR A 34 9.06 7.69 11.86
N SER A 35 8.11 7.11 12.60
CA SER A 35 7.57 5.79 12.25
C SER A 35 6.77 5.84 10.94
N THR A 36 6.03 6.91 10.71
CA THR A 36 5.29 7.14 9.46
C THR A 36 6.24 7.34 8.29
N MET A 37 7.29 8.15 8.47
CA MET A 37 8.32 8.35 7.44
C MET A 37 9.02 7.04 7.09
N LEU A 38 9.39 6.23 8.09
CA LEU A 38 10.00 4.92 7.87
C LEU A 38 9.07 3.97 7.10
N ASN A 39 7.78 3.96 7.45
CA ASN A 39 6.78 3.17 6.75
C ASN A 39 6.61 3.64 5.30
N THR A 40 6.65 4.94 5.06
CA THR A 40 6.59 5.52 3.70
C THR A 40 7.82 5.08 2.88
N VAL A 41 9.01 5.18 3.44
CA VAL A 41 10.23 4.74 2.76
C VAL A 41 10.19 3.25 2.43
N LYS A 42 9.77 2.42 3.39
CA LYS A 42 9.59 0.98 3.15
C LYS A 42 8.57 0.70 2.05
N TRP A 43 7.41 1.35 2.12
CA TRP A 43 6.33 1.16 1.15
C TRP A 43 6.75 1.57 -0.26
N VAL A 44 7.32 2.76 -0.40
CA VAL A 44 7.81 3.27 -1.70
C VAL A 44 8.95 2.40 -2.22
N GLY A 45 9.95 2.11 -1.40
CA GLY A 45 11.13 1.34 -1.81
C GLY A 45 10.77 -0.08 -2.28
N ILE A 46 9.97 -0.80 -1.49
CA ILE A 46 9.58 -2.17 -1.83
C ILE A 46 8.64 -2.17 -3.05
N SER A 47 7.63 -1.29 -3.08
CA SER A 47 6.69 -1.23 -4.21
C SER A 47 7.41 -0.90 -5.51
N LEU A 48 8.27 0.11 -5.54
CA LEU A 48 9.02 0.49 -6.74
C LEU A 48 9.94 -0.64 -7.21
N PHE A 49 10.65 -1.28 -6.29
CA PHE A 49 11.56 -2.37 -6.64
C PHE A 49 10.80 -3.53 -7.28
N VAL A 50 9.69 -3.96 -6.69
CA VAL A 50 8.90 -5.09 -7.20
C VAL A 50 8.20 -4.72 -8.50
N GLN A 51 7.55 -3.55 -8.58
CA GLN A 51 6.89 -3.06 -9.80
C GLN A 51 7.88 -2.92 -10.96
N PHE A 52 9.05 -2.35 -10.70
CA PHE A 52 10.09 -2.22 -11.73
C PHE A 52 10.56 -3.59 -12.22
N THR A 53 10.84 -4.52 -11.30
CA THR A 53 11.33 -5.86 -11.64
C THR A 53 10.30 -6.62 -12.47
N VAL A 54 9.04 -6.64 -12.03
CA VAL A 54 7.95 -7.33 -12.73
C VAL A 54 7.69 -6.67 -14.09
N GLY A 55 7.55 -5.34 -14.11
CA GLY A 55 7.31 -4.59 -15.35
C GLY A 55 8.44 -4.76 -16.36
N PHE A 56 9.69 -4.72 -15.90
CA PHE A 56 10.86 -4.93 -16.77
C PHE A 56 10.91 -6.37 -17.31
N ALA A 57 10.64 -7.37 -16.48
CA ALA A 57 10.54 -8.75 -16.92
C ALA A 57 9.45 -8.95 -17.99
N MET A 58 8.26 -8.37 -17.75
CA MET A 58 7.17 -8.40 -18.73
C MET A 58 7.54 -7.69 -20.04
N ALA A 59 8.21 -6.55 -19.96
CA ALA A 59 8.67 -5.81 -21.15
C ALA A 59 9.68 -6.64 -21.98
N LEU A 60 10.60 -7.35 -21.33
CA LEU A 60 11.53 -8.24 -22.01
C LEU A 60 10.83 -9.41 -22.70
N LEU A 61 9.82 -10.00 -22.07
CA LEU A 61 9.02 -11.07 -22.67
C LEU A 61 8.24 -10.58 -23.90
N LEU A 62 7.69 -9.37 -23.84
CA LEU A 62 6.92 -8.77 -24.94
C LEU A 62 7.79 -8.21 -26.07
N LYS A 63 9.10 -8.03 -25.86
CA LYS A 63 10.03 -7.57 -26.89
C LYS A 63 10.05 -8.51 -28.11
N LYS A 64 9.87 -9.81 -27.91
CA LYS A 64 9.83 -10.79 -28.99
C LYS A 64 8.39 -10.99 -29.47
N LYS A 65 8.15 -10.82 -30.77
CA LYS A 65 6.86 -11.16 -31.37
C LYS A 65 6.68 -12.68 -31.35
N PHE A 66 5.65 -13.17 -30.72
CA PHE A 66 5.24 -14.58 -30.69
C PHE A 66 3.75 -14.69 -30.98
N LYS A 67 3.30 -15.88 -31.43
CA LYS A 67 1.88 -16.14 -31.67
C LYS A 67 1.11 -15.94 -30.37
N GLY A 68 0.12 -15.01 -30.34
CA GLY A 68 -0.64 -14.68 -29.15
C GLY A 68 -0.14 -13.47 -28.35
N SER A 69 0.93 -12.78 -28.79
CA SER A 69 1.45 -11.60 -28.08
C SER A 69 0.40 -10.49 -27.88
N SER A 70 -0.51 -10.30 -28.85
CA SER A 70 -1.60 -9.32 -28.73
C SER A 70 -2.62 -9.68 -27.63
N LEU A 71 -2.95 -10.97 -27.51
CA LEU A 71 -3.83 -11.45 -26.44
C LEU A 71 -3.16 -11.28 -25.08
N TYR A 72 -1.88 -11.61 -24.98
CA TYR A 72 -1.09 -11.45 -23.76
C TYR A 72 -1.01 -9.97 -23.33
N GLN A 73 -0.78 -9.06 -24.29
CA GLN A 73 -0.81 -7.62 -24.02
C GLN A 73 -2.18 -7.17 -23.51
N GLY A 74 -3.27 -7.61 -24.16
CA GLY A 74 -4.64 -7.30 -23.72
C GLY A 74 -4.91 -7.75 -22.30
N LEU A 75 -4.46 -8.94 -21.92
CA LEU A 75 -4.63 -9.47 -20.55
C LEU A 75 -3.83 -8.67 -19.51
N ILE A 76 -2.61 -8.24 -19.83
CA ILE A 76 -1.79 -7.41 -18.93
C ILE A 76 -2.41 -6.03 -18.71
N PHE A 77 -2.98 -5.43 -19.75
CA PHE A 77 -3.59 -4.11 -19.65
C PHE A 77 -5.04 -4.13 -19.13
N PHE A 78 -5.68 -5.29 -19.10
CA PHE A 78 -7.06 -5.43 -18.63
C PHE A 78 -7.29 -4.87 -17.21
N PRO A 79 -6.42 -5.12 -16.20
CA PRO A 79 -6.60 -4.57 -14.86
C PRO A 79 -6.65 -3.03 -14.83
N TRP A 80 -6.03 -2.35 -15.79
CA TRP A 80 -6.04 -0.89 -15.90
C TRP A 80 -7.44 -0.33 -16.24
N ALA A 81 -8.28 -1.13 -16.85
CA ALA A 81 -9.67 -0.75 -17.17
C ALA A 81 -10.61 -0.86 -15.95
N VAL A 82 -10.17 -1.54 -14.88
CA VAL A 82 -10.98 -1.72 -13.67
C VAL A 82 -10.79 -0.55 -12.71
N SER A 83 -11.91 -0.06 -12.16
CA SER A 83 -11.86 1.02 -11.16
C SER A 83 -10.99 0.60 -9.95
N GLY A 84 -10.07 1.49 -9.53
CA GLY A 84 -9.24 1.27 -8.33
C GLY A 84 -10.06 1.04 -7.06
N PHE A 85 -11.27 1.58 -6.98
CA PHE A 85 -12.19 1.34 -5.87
C PHE A 85 -12.64 -0.14 -5.83
N ILE A 86 -12.98 -0.72 -6.97
CA ILE A 86 -13.37 -2.14 -7.08
C ILE A 86 -12.19 -3.03 -6.72
N ILE A 87 -10.99 -2.72 -7.24
CA ILE A 87 -9.76 -3.44 -6.90
C ILE A 87 -9.51 -3.40 -5.39
N GLY A 88 -9.65 -2.24 -4.76
CA GLY A 88 -9.47 -2.09 -3.32
C GLY A 88 -10.46 -2.93 -2.50
N ILE A 89 -11.74 -3.00 -2.91
CA ILE A 89 -12.74 -3.87 -2.26
C ILE A 89 -12.38 -5.34 -2.45
N MET A 90 -11.99 -5.75 -3.65
CA MET A 90 -11.59 -7.15 -3.92
C MET A 90 -10.42 -7.57 -3.03
N TRP A 91 -9.36 -6.76 -2.95
CA TRP A 91 -8.22 -7.03 -2.07
C TRP A 91 -8.62 -7.08 -0.59
N ARG A 92 -9.51 -6.19 -0.14
CA ARG A 92 -10.05 -6.23 1.22
C ARG A 92 -10.74 -7.56 1.54
N TRP A 93 -11.52 -8.09 0.60
CA TRP A 93 -12.17 -9.39 0.76
C TRP A 93 -11.16 -10.54 0.72
N MET A 94 -10.19 -10.49 -0.17
CA MET A 94 -9.15 -11.52 -0.28
C MET A 94 -8.28 -11.59 0.99
N PHE A 95 -7.96 -10.44 1.61
CA PHE A 95 -7.21 -10.34 2.86
C PHE A 95 -8.08 -10.45 4.12
N ASN A 96 -9.34 -10.85 4.00
CA ASN A 96 -10.19 -11.03 5.19
C ASN A 96 -9.60 -12.09 6.11
N GLY A 97 -9.51 -11.74 7.44
CA GLY A 97 -8.86 -12.61 8.43
C GLY A 97 -9.59 -13.92 8.71
N THR A 98 -10.92 -13.98 8.49
CA THR A 98 -11.74 -15.16 8.83
C THR A 98 -12.11 -15.99 7.60
N SER A 99 -12.51 -15.34 6.52
CA SER A 99 -13.05 -15.99 5.31
C SER A 99 -12.32 -15.59 4.02
N GLY A 100 -11.12 -15.00 4.15
CA GLY A 100 -10.36 -14.53 2.99
C GLY A 100 -9.76 -15.68 2.18
N VAL A 101 -9.84 -15.57 0.86
CA VAL A 101 -9.31 -16.57 -0.09
C VAL A 101 -7.81 -16.80 0.11
N ILE A 102 -7.05 -15.75 0.49
CA ILE A 102 -5.62 -15.88 0.74
C ILE A 102 -5.34 -16.81 1.93
N ASN A 103 -6.10 -16.68 3.02
CA ASN A 103 -5.96 -17.58 4.17
C ASN A 103 -6.31 -19.03 3.78
N ASP A 104 -7.41 -19.23 3.06
CA ASP A 104 -7.84 -20.57 2.62
C ASP A 104 -6.76 -21.24 1.73
N LEU A 105 -6.22 -20.47 0.76
CA LEU A 105 -5.16 -20.95 -0.12
C LEU A 105 -3.89 -21.32 0.67
N LEU A 106 -3.43 -20.44 1.55
CA LEU A 106 -2.21 -20.65 2.33
C LEU A 106 -2.34 -21.81 3.33
N MET A 107 -3.53 -22.02 3.90
CA MET A 107 -3.80 -23.18 4.75
C MET A 107 -3.83 -24.48 3.95
N ARG A 108 -4.42 -24.50 2.74
CA ARG A 108 -4.45 -25.68 1.86
C ARG A 108 -3.05 -26.14 1.43
N ILE A 109 -2.14 -25.22 1.18
CA ILE A 109 -0.75 -25.55 0.85
C ILE A 109 0.15 -25.70 2.10
N HIS A 110 -0.44 -25.74 3.29
CA HIS A 110 0.23 -25.91 4.60
C HIS A 110 1.29 -24.86 4.91
N LEU A 111 1.22 -23.66 4.31
CA LEU A 111 2.11 -22.54 4.62
C LEU A 111 1.77 -21.84 5.93
N ILE A 112 0.50 -21.84 6.32
CA ILE A 112 0.02 -21.32 7.60
C ILE A 112 -0.88 -22.36 8.27
N SER A 113 -0.80 -22.44 9.60
CA SER A 113 -1.62 -23.38 10.40
C SER A 113 -2.91 -22.74 10.92
N GLN A 114 -2.97 -21.41 10.94
CA GLN A 114 -4.12 -20.64 11.42
C GLN A 114 -4.36 -19.40 10.54
N PRO A 115 -5.60 -18.93 10.43
CA PRO A 115 -5.91 -17.74 9.65
C PRO A 115 -5.24 -16.50 10.23
N VAL A 116 -4.65 -15.69 9.37
CA VAL A 116 -3.93 -14.46 9.71
C VAL A 116 -4.79 -13.24 9.44
N GLY A 117 -4.82 -12.32 10.39
CA GLY A 117 -5.48 -11.01 10.24
C GLY A 117 -4.58 -10.02 9.47
N TRP A 118 -4.48 -10.18 8.16
CA TRP A 118 -3.55 -9.44 7.30
C TRP A 118 -3.64 -7.92 7.45
N LEU A 119 -4.85 -7.37 7.49
CA LEU A 119 -5.09 -5.93 7.57
C LEU A 119 -5.26 -5.43 9.02
N ALA A 120 -5.47 -6.33 9.97
CA ALA A 120 -5.68 -5.99 11.38
C ALA A 120 -4.38 -5.91 12.18
N SER A 121 -3.32 -6.58 11.73
CA SER A 121 -2.04 -6.60 12.42
C SER A 121 -1.13 -5.47 11.92
N LYS A 122 -0.53 -4.73 12.85
CA LYS A 122 0.44 -3.66 12.55
C LYS A 122 1.64 -4.16 11.73
N ASN A 123 2.04 -5.40 11.93
CA ASN A 123 3.20 -5.98 11.25
C ASN A 123 2.90 -6.44 9.82
N THR A 124 1.67 -6.86 9.53
CA THR A 124 1.29 -7.41 8.22
C THR A 124 0.57 -6.41 7.33
N ALA A 125 -0.15 -5.44 7.90
CA ALA A 125 -0.99 -4.50 7.15
C ALA A 125 -0.21 -3.73 6.07
N LEU A 126 0.99 -3.23 6.38
CA LEU A 126 1.82 -2.50 5.42
C LEU A 126 2.19 -3.39 4.22
N TYR A 127 2.64 -4.61 4.48
CA TYR A 127 3.04 -5.54 3.42
C TYR A 127 1.85 -6.03 2.59
N SER A 128 0.70 -6.25 3.22
CA SER A 128 -0.55 -6.57 2.51
C SER A 128 -0.96 -5.46 1.55
N CYS A 129 -0.85 -4.20 1.98
CA CYS A 129 -1.10 -3.05 1.12
C CYS A 129 -0.07 -2.95 -0.03
N ILE A 130 1.20 -3.26 0.22
CA ILE A 130 2.24 -3.30 -0.82
C ILE A 130 1.90 -4.37 -1.86
N ILE A 131 1.54 -5.58 -1.44
CA ILE A 131 1.16 -6.67 -2.34
C ILE A 131 -0.05 -6.28 -3.21
N ALA A 132 -1.04 -5.61 -2.62
CA ALA A 132 -2.21 -5.13 -3.36
C ALA A 132 -1.90 -4.00 -4.36
N ASN A 133 -0.80 -3.27 -4.16
CA ASN A 133 -0.40 -2.13 -5.00
C ASN A 133 0.54 -2.54 -6.16
N VAL A 134 1.18 -3.67 -6.08
CA VAL A 134 2.09 -4.20 -7.11
C VAL A 134 1.34 -4.92 -8.21
#